data_4cceecf70efc072c54f97f67fd2bdf9d
#
_entry.id   4cceecf70efc072c54f97f67fd2bdf9d
#
_cell.length_a   1.000
_cell.length_b   1.000
_cell.length_c   1.000
_cell.angle_alpha   90.00
_cell.angle_beta   90.00
_cell.angle_gamma   90.00
#
_symmetry.space_group_name_H-M   'P 1'
#
loop_
_entity.id
_entity.type
_entity.pdbx_description
1 polymer ?
#
loop_
_entity_poly.entity_id
_entity_poly.type
_entity_poly.pdbx_seq_one_letter_code
_entity_poly.pdbx_strand_id
1 'polypeptide(L)'
;CADEAASRWPGMRFEGTVLANRDAGRIHAATALEVFAAEAREFGADIRFGHQVTRITPSDEGATVTALDPHGEELTVVASGVIVAAGAWSQELLRGLVDLPPLRVTEEHPAHFQIRPTLVEPGAEDWWPSFNHFAPAATEPGRNNVYGMLTPGEGVKVGFHMVGDVVDPDARRFRASDLSRDALRSYVEEWFPGLDPDTAVEISCTYTNTADGRFVLDRVGAITVAAGFSGHGFKFAPAVGRVLADAAQGIAFPPEPFRLASH
;
A
#
# COMPACT_ATOMS: atom_id res chain seq x y z
N CYS A 1 -27.22 -3.81 -12.72
CA CYS A 1 -27.79 -2.56 -12.18
C CYS A 1 -27.70 -2.53 -10.66
N ALA A 2 -28.02 -1.39 -10.02
CA ALA A 2 -27.96 -1.26 -8.56
C ALA A 2 -28.85 -2.29 -7.84
N ASP A 3 -30.07 -2.54 -8.34
CA ASP A 3 -31.00 -3.51 -7.75
C ASP A 3 -30.46 -4.94 -7.77
N GLU A 4 -29.81 -5.34 -8.86
CA GLU A 4 -29.16 -6.66 -8.97
C GLU A 4 -27.99 -6.77 -7.98
N ALA A 5 -27.18 -5.69 -7.85
CA ALA A 5 -26.10 -5.65 -6.88
C ALA A 5 -26.60 -5.70 -5.44
N ALA A 6 -27.67 -4.97 -5.11
CA ALA A 6 -28.29 -5.00 -3.80
C ALA A 6 -28.86 -6.37 -3.43
N SER A 7 -29.44 -7.07 -4.42
CA SER A 7 -29.89 -8.46 -4.23
C SER A 7 -28.74 -9.44 -3.98
N ARG A 8 -27.58 -9.19 -4.61
CA ARG A 8 -26.40 -10.05 -4.50
C ARG A 8 -25.60 -9.77 -3.21
N TRP A 9 -25.54 -8.50 -2.81
CA TRP A 9 -24.79 -8.03 -1.63
C TRP A 9 -25.67 -7.18 -0.71
N PRO A 10 -26.60 -7.78 0.03
CA PRO A 10 -27.63 -7.06 0.80
C PRO A 10 -27.06 -6.24 1.97
N GLY A 11 -25.79 -6.45 2.32
CA GLY A 11 -25.08 -5.65 3.33
C GLY A 11 -24.55 -4.31 2.83
N MET A 12 -24.72 -4.00 1.53
CA MET A 12 -24.20 -2.79 0.89
C MET A 12 -25.34 -2.01 0.22
N ARG A 13 -25.27 -0.69 0.28
CA ARG A 13 -26.15 0.22 -0.49
C ARG A 13 -25.51 0.48 -1.85
N PHE A 14 -26.32 0.45 -2.90
CA PHE A 14 -25.89 0.72 -4.26
C PHE A 14 -26.72 1.82 -4.90
N GLU A 15 -26.03 2.77 -5.54
CA GLU A 15 -26.65 3.82 -6.35
C GLU A 15 -25.92 3.90 -7.70
N GLY A 16 -26.65 4.27 -8.76
CA GLY A 16 -26.07 4.48 -10.08
C GLY A 16 -25.53 3.20 -10.75
N THR A 17 -24.37 3.30 -11.36
CA THR A 17 -23.77 2.23 -12.16
C THR A 17 -22.86 1.36 -11.30
N VAL A 18 -23.04 0.04 -11.41
CA VAL A 18 -22.19 -0.95 -10.75
C VAL A 18 -21.42 -1.73 -11.80
N LEU A 19 -20.09 -1.74 -11.68
CA LEU A 19 -19.18 -2.59 -12.44
C LEU A 19 -18.80 -3.79 -11.57
N ALA A 20 -19.07 -5.01 -12.02
CA ALA A 20 -18.67 -6.24 -11.33
C ALA A 20 -17.61 -6.97 -12.16
N ASN A 21 -16.49 -7.29 -11.52
CA ASN A 21 -15.45 -8.15 -12.07
C ASN A 21 -15.40 -9.45 -11.26
N ARG A 22 -15.68 -10.58 -11.91
CA ARG A 22 -15.70 -11.91 -11.26
C ARG A 22 -14.29 -12.45 -10.99
N ASP A 23 -13.30 -11.94 -11.72
CA ASP A 23 -11.90 -12.34 -11.58
C ASP A 23 -11.15 -11.45 -10.56
N ALA A 24 -11.83 -10.47 -9.96
CA ALA A 24 -11.27 -9.68 -8.89
C ALA A 24 -11.18 -10.50 -7.60
N GLY A 25 -10.18 -10.18 -6.80
CA GLY A 25 -9.94 -10.87 -5.53
C GLY A 25 -9.20 -10.00 -4.53
N ARG A 26 -8.78 -10.62 -3.47
CA ARG A 26 -7.93 -10.03 -2.44
C ARG A 26 -6.68 -10.87 -2.25
N ILE A 27 -5.63 -10.24 -1.76
CA ILE A 27 -4.41 -10.91 -1.31
C ILE A 27 -4.19 -10.65 0.17
N HIS A 28 -3.87 -11.68 0.93
CA HIS A 28 -3.46 -11.55 2.33
C HIS A 28 -2.01 -11.09 2.38
N ALA A 29 -1.77 -9.82 2.72
CA ALA A 29 -0.47 -9.19 2.58
C ALA A 29 0.61 -9.84 3.45
N ALA A 30 0.31 -10.17 4.72
CA ALA A 30 1.27 -10.80 5.62
C ALA A 30 1.71 -12.17 5.09
N THR A 31 0.76 -13.04 4.73
CA THR A 31 1.06 -14.37 4.16
C THR A 31 1.85 -14.25 2.85
N ALA A 32 1.50 -13.28 1.99
CA ALA A 32 2.24 -13.07 0.75
C ALA A 32 3.70 -12.66 1.01
N LEU A 33 3.95 -11.79 1.99
CA LEU A 33 5.31 -11.41 2.40
C LEU A 33 6.09 -12.59 2.99
N GLU A 34 5.45 -13.43 3.80
CA GLU A 34 6.07 -14.65 4.34
C GLU A 34 6.48 -15.61 3.21
N VAL A 35 5.60 -15.82 2.23
CA VAL A 35 5.90 -16.67 1.06
C VAL A 35 7.04 -16.07 0.25
N PHE A 36 7.01 -14.76 -0.08
CA PHE A 36 8.09 -14.13 -0.83
C PHE A 36 9.43 -14.23 -0.09
N ALA A 37 9.44 -14.05 1.23
CA ALA A 37 10.64 -14.17 2.03
C ALA A 37 11.16 -15.61 2.09
N ALA A 38 10.27 -16.61 2.19
CA ALA A 38 10.64 -18.01 2.16
C ALA A 38 11.28 -18.41 0.82
N GLU A 39 10.60 -18.09 -0.28
CA GLU A 39 11.10 -18.32 -1.65
C GLU A 39 12.47 -17.65 -1.87
N ALA A 40 12.60 -16.38 -1.47
CA ALA A 40 13.87 -15.66 -1.62
C ALA A 40 15.02 -16.36 -0.87
N ARG A 41 14.77 -16.87 0.34
CA ARG A 41 15.78 -17.63 1.11
C ARG A 41 16.15 -18.95 0.43
N GLU A 42 15.20 -19.66 -0.16
CA GLU A 42 15.46 -20.89 -0.91
C GLU A 42 16.41 -20.63 -2.10
N PHE A 43 16.31 -19.41 -2.71
CA PHE A 43 17.25 -18.98 -3.75
C PHE A 43 18.52 -18.30 -3.20
N GLY A 44 18.79 -18.39 -1.91
CA GLY A 44 20.03 -17.93 -1.28
C GLY A 44 20.05 -16.46 -0.84
N ALA A 45 18.91 -15.78 -0.78
CA ALA A 45 18.85 -14.43 -0.26
C ALA A 45 19.07 -14.40 1.27
N ASP A 46 19.93 -13.48 1.74
CA ASP A 46 20.09 -13.14 3.15
C ASP A 46 19.11 -12.01 3.51
N ILE A 47 18.10 -12.31 4.32
CA ILE A 47 17.06 -11.35 4.74
C ILE A 47 17.29 -10.99 6.21
N ARG A 48 17.60 -9.73 6.45
CA ARG A 48 17.91 -9.17 7.77
C ARG A 48 16.84 -8.18 8.20
N PHE A 49 16.06 -8.54 9.21
CA PHE A 49 15.11 -7.64 9.87
C PHE A 49 15.80 -6.81 10.96
N GLY A 50 15.19 -5.66 11.30
CA GLY A 50 15.70 -4.78 12.35
C GLY A 50 16.97 -4.02 11.97
N HIS A 51 17.39 -4.07 10.71
CA HIS A 51 18.53 -3.31 10.22
C HIS A 51 18.06 -2.02 9.54
N GLN A 52 18.54 -0.88 10.02
CA GLN A 52 18.22 0.44 9.47
C GLN A 52 19.32 0.90 8.52
N VAL A 53 19.04 0.97 7.23
CA VAL A 53 19.97 1.57 6.27
C VAL A 53 20.06 3.07 6.52
N THR A 54 21.27 3.55 6.76
CA THR A 54 21.55 4.95 7.08
C THR A 54 22.23 5.68 5.94
N ARG A 55 22.94 4.96 5.05
CA ARG A 55 23.67 5.57 3.95
C ARG A 55 23.89 4.61 2.79
N ILE A 56 23.85 5.16 1.59
CA ILE A 56 24.25 4.49 0.35
C ILE A 56 25.34 5.34 -0.29
N THR A 57 26.46 4.74 -0.63
CA THR A 57 27.57 5.41 -1.31
C THR A 57 27.83 4.69 -2.64
N PRO A 58 27.38 5.25 -3.77
CA PRO A 58 27.65 4.66 -5.09
C PRO A 58 29.13 4.82 -5.49
N SER A 59 29.61 3.89 -6.32
CA SER A 59 30.91 3.91 -6.95
C SER A 59 30.78 3.42 -8.40
N ASP A 60 31.89 3.49 -9.16
CA ASP A 60 31.91 2.98 -10.56
C ASP A 60 31.72 1.45 -10.62
N GLU A 61 32.06 0.74 -9.55
CA GLU A 61 31.99 -0.74 -9.48
C GLU A 61 30.72 -1.25 -8.77
N GLY A 62 29.89 -0.35 -8.20
CA GLY A 62 28.69 -0.74 -7.46
C GLY A 62 28.29 0.25 -6.37
N ALA A 63 27.95 -0.23 -5.19
CA ALA A 63 27.58 0.62 -4.06
C ALA A 63 27.97 0.00 -2.72
N THR A 64 28.28 0.86 -1.77
CA THR A 64 28.43 0.51 -0.35
C THR A 64 27.18 0.94 0.39
N VAL A 65 26.55 0.01 1.11
CA VAL A 65 25.38 0.26 1.95
C VAL A 65 25.80 0.17 3.42
N THR A 66 25.54 1.22 4.17
CA THR A 66 25.76 1.26 5.63
C THR A 66 24.41 1.13 6.33
N ALA A 67 24.33 0.26 7.33
CA ALA A 67 23.15 0.05 8.14
C ALA A 67 23.50 -0.09 9.62
N LEU A 68 22.57 0.23 10.50
CA LEU A 68 22.65 -0.09 11.92
C LEU A 68 21.90 -1.41 12.17
N ASP A 69 22.50 -2.30 12.93
CA ASP A 69 21.87 -3.52 13.39
C ASP A 69 20.89 -3.25 14.56
N PRO A 70 20.16 -4.27 15.08
CA PRO A 70 19.26 -4.10 16.23
C PRO A 70 19.94 -3.63 17.53
N HIS A 71 21.26 -3.72 17.62
CA HIS A 71 22.06 -3.27 18.78
C HIS A 71 22.65 -1.87 18.57
N GLY A 72 22.44 -1.26 17.37
CA GLY A 72 23.00 0.04 17.01
C GLY A 72 24.43 -0.03 16.48
N GLU A 73 24.95 -1.21 16.21
CA GLU A 73 26.27 -1.38 15.63
C GLU A 73 26.24 -1.21 14.11
N GLU A 74 27.27 -0.54 13.58
CA GLU A 74 27.36 -0.27 12.15
C GLU A 74 27.77 -1.53 11.38
N LEU A 75 26.97 -1.86 10.35
CA LEU A 75 27.24 -2.89 9.38
C LEU A 75 27.45 -2.24 7.99
N THR A 76 28.45 -2.72 7.28
CA THR A 76 28.71 -2.27 5.90
C THR A 76 28.62 -3.46 4.93
N VAL A 77 27.88 -3.27 3.84
CA VAL A 77 27.74 -4.24 2.75
C VAL A 77 28.21 -3.59 1.44
N VAL A 78 29.10 -4.24 0.72
CA VAL A 78 29.53 -3.84 -0.63
C VAL A 78 28.84 -4.74 -1.64
N ALA A 79 28.21 -4.12 -2.64
CA ALA A 79 27.46 -4.83 -3.69
C ALA A 79 27.70 -4.20 -5.05
N SER A 80 27.54 -4.99 -6.14
CA SER A 80 27.61 -4.51 -7.52
C SER A 80 26.45 -3.58 -7.93
N GLY A 81 25.36 -3.58 -7.13
CA GLY A 81 24.24 -2.68 -7.28
C GLY A 81 23.31 -2.77 -6.10
N VAL A 82 22.47 -1.76 -5.92
CA VAL A 82 21.48 -1.69 -4.85
C VAL A 82 20.09 -1.36 -5.40
N ILE A 83 19.07 -2.10 -4.94
CA ILE A 83 17.67 -1.77 -5.20
C ILE A 83 17.12 -1.08 -3.96
N VAL A 84 16.68 0.16 -4.11
CA VAL A 84 16.11 0.95 -3.01
C VAL A 84 14.60 0.95 -3.13
N ALA A 85 13.95 0.22 -2.22
CA ALA A 85 12.49 0.13 -2.09
C ALA A 85 12.07 0.55 -0.67
N ALA A 86 12.56 1.74 -0.23
CA ALA A 86 12.48 2.21 1.14
C ALA A 86 11.14 2.92 1.49
N GLY A 87 10.12 2.86 0.60
CA GLY A 87 8.78 3.40 0.85
C GLY A 87 8.83 4.87 1.29
N ALA A 88 8.32 5.16 2.46
CA ALA A 88 8.23 6.52 3.01
C ALA A 88 9.60 7.20 3.23
N TRP A 89 10.66 6.43 3.40
CA TRP A 89 12.03 6.93 3.63
C TRP A 89 12.84 7.10 2.33
N SER A 90 12.29 6.78 1.16
CA SER A 90 13.01 6.83 -0.12
C SER A 90 13.54 8.21 -0.44
N GLN A 91 12.76 9.27 -0.19
CA GLN A 91 13.17 10.65 -0.47
C GLN A 91 14.42 11.08 0.32
N GLU A 92 14.48 10.67 1.58
CA GLU A 92 15.60 11.01 2.46
C GLU A 92 16.84 10.19 2.14
N LEU A 93 16.68 8.87 2.03
CA LEU A 93 17.78 7.94 1.78
C LEU A 93 18.47 8.18 0.42
N LEU A 94 17.72 8.64 -0.58
CA LEU A 94 18.23 8.91 -1.93
C LEU A 94 18.59 10.38 -2.18
N ARG A 95 18.50 11.24 -1.17
CA ARG A 95 18.82 12.67 -1.30
C ARG A 95 20.24 12.90 -1.80
N GLY A 96 20.36 13.60 -2.93
CA GLY A 96 21.66 13.88 -3.57
C GLY A 96 22.26 12.70 -4.35
N LEU A 97 21.58 11.55 -4.38
CA LEU A 97 21.98 10.38 -5.15
C LEU A 97 21.12 10.18 -6.40
N VAL A 98 19.83 10.41 -6.25
CA VAL A 98 18.83 10.30 -7.31
C VAL A 98 17.89 11.49 -7.22
N ASP A 99 17.60 12.12 -8.34
CA ASP A 99 16.67 13.24 -8.43
C ASP A 99 15.23 12.69 -8.51
N LEU A 100 14.67 12.35 -7.35
CA LEU A 100 13.30 11.86 -7.23
C LEU A 100 12.30 13.01 -7.40
N PRO A 101 11.14 12.78 -8.03
CA PRO A 101 10.03 13.69 -7.92
C PRO A 101 9.64 13.85 -6.43
N PRO A 102 9.05 14.99 -6.04
CA PRO A 102 8.61 15.19 -4.67
C PRO A 102 7.66 14.07 -4.21
N LEU A 103 8.01 13.38 -3.14
CA LEU A 103 7.20 12.35 -2.52
C LEU A 103 6.48 12.90 -1.30
N ARG A 104 5.16 12.75 -1.28
CA ARG A 104 4.34 13.16 -0.15
C ARG A 104 3.93 11.93 0.67
N VAL A 105 4.43 11.85 1.90
CA VAL A 105 4.06 10.77 2.82
C VAL A 105 2.80 11.17 3.57
N THR A 106 1.77 10.30 3.53
CA THR A 106 0.53 10.48 4.28
C THR A 106 0.26 9.30 5.20
N GLU A 107 -0.41 9.55 6.33
CA GLU A 107 -0.86 8.51 7.24
C GLU A 107 -2.37 8.29 7.08
N GLU A 108 -2.73 7.13 6.56
CA GLU A 108 -4.11 6.73 6.29
C GLU A 108 -4.64 5.83 7.40
N HIS A 109 -5.91 6.00 7.73
CA HIS A 109 -6.55 5.29 8.85
C HIS A 109 -7.82 4.54 8.42
N PRO A 110 -7.69 3.43 7.68
CA PRO A 110 -8.81 2.52 7.48
C PRO A 110 -9.13 1.76 8.77
N ALA A 111 -10.33 1.15 8.83
CA ALA A 111 -10.72 0.31 9.95
C ALA A 111 -11.38 -0.98 9.47
N HIS A 112 -11.35 -2.02 10.33
CA HIS A 112 -12.14 -3.22 10.18
C HIS A 112 -13.43 -3.09 10.97
N PHE A 113 -14.55 -3.51 10.35
CA PHE A 113 -15.88 -3.49 10.93
C PHE A 113 -16.45 -4.90 10.90
N GLN A 114 -17.15 -5.29 11.97
CA GLN A 114 -17.82 -6.60 12.01
C GLN A 114 -19.09 -6.58 11.18
N ILE A 115 -19.35 -7.69 10.49
CA ILE A 115 -20.60 -7.91 9.78
C ILE A 115 -21.69 -8.15 10.81
N ARG A 116 -22.86 -7.51 10.65
CA ARG A 116 -24.01 -7.71 11.54
C ARG A 116 -24.48 -9.16 11.50
N PRO A 117 -24.72 -9.81 12.66
CA PRO A 117 -25.10 -11.23 12.72
C PRO A 117 -26.34 -11.61 11.91
N THR A 118 -27.22 -10.64 11.68
CA THR A 118 -28.47 -10.85 10.89
C THR A 118 -28.21 -11.11 9.41
N LEU A 119 -26.98 -10.86 8.92
CA LEU A 119 -26.59 -11.02 7.51
C LEU A 119 -25.59 -12.16 7.29
N VAL A 120 -25.10 -12.77 8.36
CA VAL A 120 -24.15 -13.87 8.25
C VAL A 120 -24.92 -15.18 8.15
N GLU A 121 -25.00 -15.77 6.96
CA GLU A 121 -25.37 -17.18 6.83
C GLU A 121 -24.19 -18.05 7.28
N PRO A 122 -24.43 -19.13 8.06
CA PRO A 122 -23.37 -20.04 8.45
C PRO A 122 -22.66 -20.61 7.21
N GLY A 123 -21.36 -20.35 7.07
CA GLY A 123 -20.53 -20.80 5.94
C GLY A 123 -20.37 -19.78 4.81
N ALA A 124 -20.91 -18.58 4.93
CA ALA A 124 -20.80 -17.50 3.94
C ALA A 124 -19.69 -16.49 4.24
N GLU A 125 -18.54 -16.96 4.75
CA GLU A 125 -17.42 -16.08 5.11
C GLU A 125 -16.84 -15.27 3.93
N ASP A 126 -17.10 -15.69 2.70
CA ASP A 126 -16.54 -15.08 1.48
C ASP A 126 -17.54 -14.27 0.64
N TRP A 127 -18.74 -13.98 1.15
CA TRP A 127 -19.76 -13.29 0.36
C TRP A 127 -19.58 -11.78 0.25
N TRP A 128 -18.81 -11.14 1.14
CA TRP A 128 -18.55 -9.70 1.05
C TRP A 128 -17.49 -9.42 -0.01
N PRO A 129 -17.80 -8.62 -1.07
CA PRO A 129 -16.88 -8.39 -2.16
C PRO A 129 -15.73 -7.46 -1.77
N SER A 130 -14.62 -7.53 -2.50
CA SER A 130 -13.71 -6.39 -2.57
C SER A 130 -14.35 -5.31 -3.43
N PHE A 131 -14.28 -4.05 -3.00
CA PHE A 131 -14.97 -2.95 -3.67
C PHE A 131 -14.15 -1.67 -3.70
N ASN A 132 -14.46 -0.83 -4.69
CA ASN A 132 -14.20 0.59 -4.69
C ASN A 132 -15.54 1.31 -4.89
N HIS A 133 -15.84 2.24 -4.01
CA HIS A 133 -17.04 3.05 -4.06
C HIS A 133 -16.66 4.51 -4.34
N PHE A 134 -17.14 5.01 -5.46
CA PHE A 134 -16.97 6.40 -5.86
C PHE A 134 -18.28 7.13 -5.53
N ALA A 135 -18.38 7.67 -4.32
CA ALA A 135 -19.58 8.38 -3.88
C ALA A 135 -19.84 9.62 -4.75
N PRO A 136 -21.11 10.05 -4.91
CA PRO A 136 -21.45 11.27 -5.62
C PRO A 136 -20.71 12.48 -5.02
N ALA A 137 -20.45 13.49 -5.86
CA ALA A 137 -19.66 14.70 -5.52
C ALA A 137 -20.22 15.56 -4.36
N ALA A 138 -21.38 15.22 -3.78
CA ALA A 138 -21.95 15.88 -2.62
C ALA A 138 -21.29 15.51 -1.28
N THR A 139 -20.46 14.47 -1.27
CA THR A 139 -19.64 14.14 -0.10
C THR A 139 -18.45 15.11 -0.04
N GLU A 140 -17.92 15.35 1.17
CA GLU A 140 -16.80 16.26 1.39
C GLU A 140 -15.65 16.01 0.39
N PRO A 141 -15.01 17.06 -0.12
CA PRO A 141 -13.90 16.92 -1.06
C PRO A 141 -12.81 15.97 -0.53
N GLY A 142 -12.42 14.98 -1.35
CA GLY A 142 -11.43 13.98 -1.00
C GLY A 142 -11.97 12.72 -0.34
N ARG A 143 -13.23 12.68 0.11
CA ARG A 143 -13.84 11.49 0.74
C ARG A 143 -14.81 10.72 -0.17
N ASN A 144 -14.70 10.93 -1.46
CA ASN A 144 -15.55 10.30 -2.48
C ASN A 144 -14.96 9.01 -3.07
N ASN A 145 -13.79 8.57 -2.62
CA ASN A 145 -13.17 7.32 -3.04
C ASN A 145 -12.92 6.44 -1.81
N VAL A 146 -13.76 5.42 -1.66
CA VAL A 146 -13.71 4.46 -0.55
C VAL A 146 -13.46 3.08 -1.10
N TYR A 147 -12.56 2.38 -0.47
CA TYR A 147 -12.26 0.98 -0.79
C TYR A 147 -12.52 0.07 0.39
N GLY A 148 -12.73 -1.18 0.10
CA GLY A 148 -12.83 -2.17 1.17
C GLY A 148 -12.79 -3.59 0.67
N MET A 149 -12.65 -4.49 1.63
CA MET A 149 -12.61 -5.93 1.40
C MET A 149 -12.82 -6.69 2.70
N LEU A 150 -13.39 -7.86 2.60
CA LEU A 150 -13.43 -8.78 3.72
C LEU A 150 -12.03 -9.26 4.08
N THR A 151 -11.66 -9.18 5.35
CA THR A 151 -10.45 -9.78 5.92
C THR A 151 -10.88 -10.89 6.87
N PRO A 152 -10.64 -12.17 6.53
CA PRO A 152 -11.05 -13.30 7.36
C PRO A 152 -10.54 -13.18 8.80
N GLY A 153 -11.45 -13.33 9.76
CA GLY A 153 -11.13 -13.21 11.19
C GLY A 153 -11.05 -11.79 11.74
N GLU A 154 -11.00 -10.75 10.88
CA GLU A 154 -10.89 -9.35 11.30
C GLU A 154 -12.14 -8.52 10.97
N GLY A 155 -12.97 -8.98 10.03
CA GLY A 155 -14.13 -8.26 9.51
C GLY A 155 -13.89 -7.61 8.16
N VAL A 156 -14.72 -6.63 7.80
CA VAL A 156 -14.60 -5.91 6.53
C VAL A 156 -13.76 -4.65 6.73
N LYS A 157 -12.63 -4.61 6.06
CA LYS A 157 -11.81 -3.39 5.99
C LYS A 157 -12.51 -2.35 5.12
N VAL A 158 -12.63 -1.13 5.63
CA VAL A 158 -13.11 0.04 4.90
C VAL A 158 -12.16 1.20 5.11
N GLY A 159 -11.86 1.96 4.08
CA GLY A 159 -11.00 3.13 4.20
C GLY A 159 -11.24 4.15 3.09
N PHE A 160 -11.10 5.43 3.44
CA PHE A 160 -10.95 6.49 2.45
C PHE A 160 -9.60 6.37 1.76
N HIS A 161 -9.52 6.79 0.51
CA HIS A 161 -8.29 6.71 -0.27
C HIS A 161 -7.67 8.09 -0.46
N MET A 162 -6.38 8.24 -0.11
CA MET A 162 -5.58 9.48 -0.28
C MET A 162 -6.11 10.70 0.50
N VAL A 163 -6.65 10.50 1.69
CA VAL A 163 -7.18 11.58 2.55
C VAL A 163 -6.35 11.82 3.80
N GLY A 164 -5.32 11.03 4.03
CA GLY A 164 -4.49 11.08 5.23
C GLY A 164 -3.71 12.38 5.37
N ASP A 165 -3.42 12.74 6.60
CA ASP A 165 -2.54 13.88 6.91
C ASP A 165 -1.11 13.62 6.42
N VAL A 166 -0.43 14.68 5.97
CA VAL A 166 1.00 14.61 5.67
C VAL A 166 1.76 14.43 6.97
N VAL A 167 2.64 13.44 7.01
CA VAL A 167 3.39 13.07 8.20
C VAL A 167 4.86 12.86 7.92
N ASP A 168 5.67 13.05 8.94
CA ASP A 168 7.00 12.47 9.03
C ASP A 168 6.83 10.96 9.34
N PRO A 169 7.40 10.06 8.52
CA PRO A 169 7.25 8.61 8.73
C PRO A 169 7.77 8.13 10.09
N ASP A 170 8.73 8.84 10.69
CA ASP A 170 9.30 8.52 12.01
C ASP A 170 8.49 9.12 13.17
N ALA A 171 7.56 10.06 12.88
CA ALA A 171 6.71 10.72 13.87
C ALA A 171 5.22 10.38 13.72
N ARG A 172 4.89 9.21 13.19
CA ARG A 172 3.51 8.73 13.01
C ARG A 172 2.79 8.59 14.35
N ARG A 173 1.51 8.91 14.34
CA ARG A 173 0.66 8.80 15.54
C ARG A 173 0.03 7.42 15.71
N PHE A 174 -0.08 6.61 14.64
CA PHE A 174 -0.73 5.30 14.59
C PHE A 174 -2.21 5.33 15.03
N ARG A 175 -2.81 6.50 15.03
CA ARG A 175 -4.19 6.73 15.49
C ARG A 175 -4.87 7.81 14.66
N ALA A 176 -6.08 7.53 14.20
CA ALA A 176 -6.93 8.50 13.53
C ALA A 176 -7.31 9.67 14.45
N SER A 177 -7.53 10.85 13.87
CA SER A 177 -8.23 11.94 14.57
C SER A 177 -9.68 11.53 14.82
N ASP A 178 -10.30 12.11 15.85
CA ASP A 178 -11.72 11.84 16.14
C ASP A 178 -12.61 12.20 14.95
N LEU A 179 -12.31 13.31 14.25
CA LEU A 179 -13.02 13.72 13.05
C LEU A 179 -12.93 12.68 11.91
N SER A 180 -11.74 12.12 11.67
CA SER A 180 -11.55 11.10 10.62
C SER A 180 -12.24 9.79 10.97
N ARG A 181 -12.22 9.41 12.26
CA ARG A 181 -12.90 8.24 12.78
C ARG A 181 -14.41 8.36 12.63
N ASP A 182 -14.98 9.48 13.09
CA ASP A 182 -16.42 9.72 13.05
C ASP A 182 -16.92 9.80 11.61
N ALA A 183 -16.14 10.41 10.70
CA ALA A 183 -16.46 10.44 9.30
C ALA A 183 -16.50 9.04 8.66
N LEU A 184 -15.53 8.17 8.98
CA LEU A 184 -15.52 6.80 8.46
C LEU A 184 -16.69 5.97 9.01
N ARG A 185 -17.00 6.13 10.32
CA ARG A 185 -18.15 5.45 10.95
C ARG A 185 -19.46 5.90 10.32
N SER A 186 -19.67 7.20 10.13
CA SER A 186 -20.87 7.75 9.48
C SER A 186 -21.00 7.25 8.03
N TYR A 187 -19.87 7.15 7.31
CA TYR A 187 -19.88 6.59 5.98
C TYR A 187 -20.26 5.12 5.95
N VAL A 188 -19.76 4.32 6.88
CA VAL A 188 -20.11 2.90 7.02
C VAL A 188 -21.59 2.74 7.37
N GLU A 189 -22.10 3.54 8.28
CA GLU A 189 -23.54 3.52 8.67
C GLU A 189 -24.44 3.82 7.47
N GLU A 190 -24.08 4.79 6.62
CA GLU A 190 -24.86 5.17 5.45
C GLU A 190 -24.79 4.14 4.31
N TRP A 191 -23.59 3.67 3.97
CA TRP A 191 -23.34 2.91 2.73
C TRP A 191 -23.23 1.41 2.92
N PHE A 192 -22.94 0.96 4.13
CA PHE A 192 -22.75 -0.45 4.45
C PHE A 192 -23.64 -0.89 5.62
N PRO A 193 -24.99 -0.89 5.44
CA PRO A 193 -25.92 -1.23 6.52
C PRO A 193 -25.70 -2.64 7.09
N GLY A 194 -24.97 -3.50 6.39
CA GLY A 194 -24.57 -4.82 6.87
C GLY A 194 -23.39 -4.82 7.83
N LEU A 195 -22.71 -3.69 8.03
CA LEU A 195 -21.63 -3.56 8.98
C LEU A 195 -22.11 -2.86 10.26
N ASP A 196 -21.43 -3.15 11.36
CA ASP A 196 -21.67 -2.46 12.62
C ASP A 196 -20.59 -1.36 12.80
N PRO A 197 -20.95 -0.06 12.67
CA PRO A 197 -20.00 1.04 12.77
C PRO A 197 -19.36 1.19 14.15
N ASP A 198 -19.96 0.61 15.20
CA ASP A 198 -19.43 0.68 16.57
C ASP A 198 -18.32 -0.34 16.83
N THR A 199 -18.11 -1.28 15.93
CA THR A 199 -17.07 -2.33 16.03
C THR A 199 -15.74 -1.94 15.37
N ALA A 200 -15.56 -0.69 14.98
CA ALA A 200 -14.38 -0.22 14.26
C ALA A 200 -13.07 -0.55 14.99
N VAL A 201 -12.20 -1.32 14.35
CA VAL A 201 -10.81 -1.55 14.76
C VAL A 201 -9.91 -0.84 13.78
N GLU A 202 -9.33 0.29 14.21
CA GLU A 202 -8.49 1.15 13.38
C GLU A 202 -7.15 0.48 13.08
N ILE A 203 -6.65 0.71 11.87
CA ILE A 203 -5.30 0.40 11.46
C ILE A 203 -4.65 1.65 10.86
N SER A 204 -3.33 1.73 10.90
CA SER A 204 -2.57 2.83 10.34
C SER A 204 -1.69 2.34 9.20
N CYS A 205 -1.77 3.01 8.05
CA CYS A 205 -0.97 2.76 6.87
C CYS A 205 -0.25 4.04 6.44
N THR A 206 0.90 3.94 5.78
CA THR A 206 1.52 5.07 5.10
C THR A 206 1.37 4.91 3.60
N TYR A 207 1.00 6.02 2.93
CA TYR A 207 1.16 6.13 1.50
C TYR A 207 2.37 7.02 1.22
N THR A 208 3.08 6.70 0.15
CA THR A 208 4.14 7.54 -0.41
C THR A 208 3.70 7.94 -1.79
N ASN A 209 3.20 9.18 -1.90
CA ASN A 209 2.47 9.63 -3.06
C ASN A 209 3.37 10.47 -3.98
N THR A 210 3.34 10.18 -5.27
CA THR A 210 3.75 11.10 -6.34
C THR A 210 2.60 12.06 -6.67
N ALA A 211 2.88 13.15 -7.36
CA ALA A 211 1.85 14.14 -7.73
C ALA A 211 0.78 13.56 -8.68
N ASP A 212 1.16 12.61 -9.51
CA ASP A 212 0.32 11.98 -10.54
C ASP A 212 -0.15 10.55 -10.18
N GLY A 213 0.24 10.04 -9.01
CA GLY A 213 -0.09 8.70 -8.52
C GLY A 213 0.67 7.57 -9.21
N ARG A 214 1.57 7.85 -10.15
CA ARG A 214 2.38 6.82 -10.84
C ARG A 214 3.56 6.40 -9.98
N PHE A 215 3.97 5.13 -10.13
CA PHE A 215 5.18 4.60 -9.49
C PHE A 215 6.44 5.22 -10.10
N VAL A 216 7.48 5.34 -9.30
CA VAL A 216 8.82 5.68 -9.77
C VAL A 216 9.66 4.40 -9.78
N LEU A 217 9.97 3.92 -10.98
CA LEU A 217 10.82 2.75 -11.22
C LEU A 217 11.90 3.17 -12.21
N ASP A 218 13.16 3.24 -11.79
CA ASP A 218 14.27 3.59 -12.68
C ASP A 218 15.60 3.07 -12.16
N ARG A 219 16.65 3.24 -12.96
CA ARG A 219 18.04 2.94 -12.60
C ARG A 219 18.95 4.11 -12.91
N VAL A 220 19.72 4.54 -11.90
CA VAL A 220 20.73 5.57 -12.00
C VAL A 220 22.07 4.98 -11.53
N GLY A 221 22.97 4.69 -12.44
CA GLY A 221 24.23 4.03 -12.12
C GLY A 221 24.03 2.66 -11.46
N ALA A 222 24.59 2.50 -10.27
CA ALA A 222 24.44 1.29 -9.44
C ALA A 222 23.15 1.25 -8.62
N ILE A 223 22.35 2.32 -8.62
CA ILE A 223 21.12 2.42 -7.82
C ILE A 223 19.91 2.16 -8.70
N THR A 224 19.09 1.16 -8.33
CA THR A 224 17.76 0.92 -8.90
C THR A 224 16.72 1.38 -7.88
N VAL A 225 15.73 2.16 -8.31
CA VAL A 225 14.76 2.82 -7.43
C VAL A 225 13.38 2.23 -7.62
N ALA A 226 12.67 2.04 -6.51
CA ALA A 226 11.25 1.74 -6.45
C ALA A 226 10.59 2.62 -5.38
N ALA A 227 9.83 3.64 -5.79
CA ALA A 227 9.22 4.60 -4.89
C ALA A 227 7.85 5.08 -5.38
N GLY A 228 7.15 5.87 -4.58
CA GLY A 228 5.93 6.56 -5.01
C GLY A 228 4.75 5.63 -5.33
N PHE A 229 4.56 4.53 -4.59
CA PHE A 229 3.51 3.54 -4.86
C PHE A 229 2.09 4.01 -4.57
N SER A 230 1.90 5.20 -4.02
CA SER A 230 0.64 5.95 -3.91
C SER A 230 -0.53 5.12 -3.37
N GLY A 231 -0.29 4.24 -2.39
CA GLY A 231 -1.29 3.43 -1.72
C GLY A 231 -1.86 2.24 -2.51
N HIS A 232 -1.35 1.95 -3.72
CA HIS A 232 -1.90 0.86 -4.55
C HIS A 232 -0.84 -0.09 -5.15
N GLY A 233 0.39 -0.07 -4.63
CA GLY A 233 1.52 -0.84 -5.17
C GLY A 233 1.52 -2.33 -4.85
N PHE A 234 1.00 -2.77 -3.69
CA PHE A 234 1.21 -4.13 -3.18
C PHE A 234 0.74 -5.22 -4.15
N LYS A 235 -0.40 -5.06 -4.80
CA LYS A 235 -0.92 -6.01 -5.80
C LYS A 235 0.01 -6.22 -7.00
N PHE A 236 0.93 -5.30 -7.25
CA PHE A 236 1.91 -5.36 -8.32
C PHE A 236 3.29 -5.86 -7.86
N ALA A 237 3.48 -6.19 -6.58
CA ALA A 237 4.79 -6.54 -6.03
C ALA A 237 5.56 -7.60 -6.83
N PRO A 238 4.96 -8.72 -7.31
CA PRO A 238 5.68 -9.69 -8.12
C PRO A 238 6.16 -9.13 -9.47
N ALA A 239 5.31 -8.35 -10.15
CA ALA A 239 5.66 -7.74 -11.44
C ALA A 239 6.71 -6.64 -11.28
N VAL A 240 6.56 -5.80 -10.26
CA VAL A 240 7.53 -4.75 -9.92
C VAL A 240 8.87 -5.38 -9.54
N GLY A 241 8.88 -6.43 -8.71
CA GLY A 241 10.09 -7.16 -8.35
C GLY A 241 10.86 -7.67 -9.57
N ARG A 242 10.15 -8.22 -10.57
CA ARG A 242 10.74 -8.66 -11.82
C ARG A 242 11.36 -7.49 -12.60
N VAL A 243 10.62 -6.38 -12.75
CA VAL A 243 11.11 -5.18 -13.44
C VAL A 243 12.36 -4.62 -12.77
N LEU A 244 12.38 -4.57 -11.45
CA LEU A 244 13.54 -4.08 -10.69
C LEU A 244 14.74 -5.01 -10.80
N ALA A 245 14.53 -6.31 -10.78
CA ALA A 245 15.60 -7.30 -10.95
C ALA A 245 16.24 -7.19 -12.34
N ASP A 246 15.42 -7.10 -13.40
CA ASP A 246 15.89 -6.94 -14.77
C ASP A 246 16.64 -5.59 -14.93
N ALA A 247 16.16 -4.50 -14.33
CA ALA A 247 16.82 -3.20 -14.35
C ALA A 247 18.14 -3.22 -13.59
N ALA A 248 18.18 -3.79 -12.39
CA ALA A 248 19.41 -3.88 -11.58
C ALA A 248 20.52 -4.67 -12.27
N GLN A 249 20.16 -5.69 -13.03
CA GLN A 249 21.09 -6.51 -13.81
C GLN A 249 21.44 -5.90 -15.18
N GLY A 250 20.80 -4.80 -15.58
CA GLY A 250 21.01 -4.18 -16.90
C GLY A 250 20.38 -4.96 -18.05
N ILE A 251 19.46 -5.88 -17.77
CA ILE A 251 18.77 -6.69 -18.79
C ILE A 251 17.74 -5.85 -19.54
N ALA A 252 16.93 -5.07 -18.82
CA ALA A 252 15.92 -4.21 -19.39
C ALA A 252 15.70 -2.95 -18.54
N PHE A 253 15.30 -1.86 -19.16
CA PHE A 253 14.86 -0.67 -18.43
C PHE A 253 13.40 -0.83 -18.00
N PRO A 254 13.00 -0.21 -16.84
CA PRO A 254 11.60 -0.12 -16.46
C PRO A 254 10.75 0.54 -17.57
N PRO A 255 9.45 0.25 -17.64
CA PRO A 255 8.55 0.89 -18.62
C PRO A 255 8.59 2.40 -18.53
N GLU A 256 8.59 3.08 -19.66
CA GLU A 256 8.79 4.52 -19.80
C GLU A 256 7.89 5.36 -18.87
N PRO A 257 6.58 5.09 -18.70
CA PRO A 257 5.73 5.92 -17.84
C PRO A 257 6.12 5.94 -16.36
N PHE A 258 6.99 5.03 -15.92
CA PHE A 258 7.44 4.93 -14.52
C PHE A 258 8.85 5.46 -14.30
N ARG A 259 9.55 5.87 -15.38
CA ARG A 259 10.92 6.38 -15.25
C ARG A 259 10.94 7.79 -14.71
N LEU A 260 12.06 8.16 -14.07
CA LEU A 260 12.29 9.50 -13.53
C LEU A 260 12.01 10.63 -14.52
N ALA A 261 12.39 10.43 -15.79
CA ALA A 261 12.18 11.43 -16.83
C ALA A 261 10.70 11.67 -17.20
N SER A 262 9.78 10.85 -16.70
CA SER A 262 8.34 10.94 -16.97
C SER A 262 7.54 11.58 -15.85
N HIS A 263 8.21 12.03 -14.80
CA HIS A 263 7.68 12.75 -13.64
C HIS A 263 8.21 14.18 -13.63
#